data_9eaa687de2afca49ada2dd1cd8e6e394
#
_entry.id   9eaa687de2afca49ada2dd1cd8e6e394
#
_cell.length_a   1.000
_cell.length_b   1.000
_cell.length_c   1.000
_cell.angle_alpha   90.00
_cell.angle_beta   90.00
_cell.angle_gamma   90.00
#
_symmetry.space_group_name_H-M   'P 1'
#
loop_
_entity.id
_entity.type
_entity.pdbx_description
1 polymer ?
#
loop_
_entity_poly.entity_id
_entity_poly.type
_entity_poly.pdbx_seq_one_letter_code
_entity_poly.pdbx_strand_id
1 'polypeptide(L)'
;MPDGQETESLAPNDIKEIPSNITKEVEVKPEETLKEQHLTFNEGQMGVSYERLFADYIKGAKQITVIDPYIRNVFQSLNFMEFLELIEQNKEDSDEVMVELVTSIDEYNPAQQEDNFATIKTSCFAMGIKFTYRFDDTIPARSITTDTGWKISLDRGLDIYQTCERKDFFAFTTRLQKYRPCKQFEITYIKQD
;
A
#
# COMPACT_ATOMS: atom_id res chain seq x y z
N MET A 1 -63.35 -6.55 -50.17
CA MET A 1 -63.24 -5.64 -49.04
C MET A 1 -62.48 -6.38 -47.96
N PRO A 2 -61.47 -5.87 -47.39
CA PRO A 2 -60.77 -4.57 -47.38
C PRO A 2 -59.27 -4.70 -47.57
N ASP A 3 -58.74 -3.67 -47.85
CA ASP A 3 -57.73 -2.75 -47.35
C ASP A 3 -56.29 -3.21 -47.39
N GLY A 4 -55.63 -2.54 -48.33
CA GLY A 4 -54.20 -2.52 -48.47
C GLY A 4 -53.52 -1.75 -47.33
N GLN A 5 -52.45 -2.29 -46.87
CA GLN A 5 -51.45 -1.48 -46.16
C GLN A 5 -50.19 -1.46 -46.99
N GLU A 6 -49.90 -0.28 -47.44
CA GLU A 6 -48.65 0.12 -48.07
C GLU A 6 -47.49 -0.03 -47.08
N THR A 7 -46.51 -0.84 -47.45
CA THR A 7 -45.23 -0.88 -46.75
C THR A 7 -44.37 0.23 -47.30
N GLU A 8 -44.18 1.27 -46.51
CA GLU A 8 -43.24 2.34 -46.78
C GLU A 8 -41.82 1.84 -46.65
N SER A 9 -41.12 1.82 -47.77
CA SER A 9 -39.73 1.49 -47.91
C SER A 9 -38.86 2.67 -47.36
N LEU A 10 -38.24 2.51 -46.22
CA LEU A 10 -37.25 3.43 -45.72
C LEU A 10 -35.93 3.20 -46.46
N ALA A 11 -35.47 4.22 -47.15
CA ALA A 11 -34.21 4.27 -47.86
C ALA A 11 -33.00 4.20 -46.92
N PRO A 12 -31.86 3.56 -47.33
CA PRO A 12 -30.66 3.55 -46.58
C PRO A 12 -29.80 4.76 -46.95
N ASN A 13 -29.67 5.72 -46.07
CA ASN A 13 -28.55 6.67 -46.09
C ASN A 13 -28.68 7.67 -44.95
N ASP A 14 -27.83 7.47 -43.96
CA ASP A 14 -27.15 8.54 -43.22
C ASP A 14 -26.33 7.93 -42.08
N ILE A 15 -25.33 7.14 -42.47
CA ILE A 15 -24.23 6.83 -41.53
C ILE A 15 -23.31 8.06 -41.59
N LYS A 16 -23.48 8.99 -40.66
CA LYS A 16 -22.50 10.05 -40.42
C LYS A 16 -21.21 9.41 -39.94
N GLU A 17 -20.17 9.58 -40.72
CA GLU A 17 -18.79 9.22 -40.37
C GLU A 17 -18.43 9.84 -39.01
N ILE A 18 -18.08 8.98 -38.07
CA ILE A 18 -17.49 9.39 -36.79
C ILE A 18 -16.05 9.79 -37.08
N PRO A 19 -15.64 11.03 -36.78
CA PRO A 19 -14.25 11.43 -37.00
C PRO A 19 -13.33 10.60 -36.12
N SER A 20 -12.49 9.81 -36.77
CA SER A 20 -11.40 9.04 -36.17
C SER A 20 -10.24 9.97 -35.85
N ASN A 21 -10.33 10.79 -34.82
CA ASN A 21 -9.19 11.49 -34.22
C ASN A 21 -9.51 11.92 -32.80
N ILE A 22 -9.58 10.93 -31.89
CA ILE A 22 -9.35 11.18 -30.47
C ILE A 22 -8.02 10.49 -30.14
N THR A 23 -6.93 11.06 -30.56
CA THR A 23 -5.64 10.84 -29.93
C THR A 23 -5.76 11.48 -28.56
N LYS A 24 -6.10 10.68 -27.54
CA LYS A 24 -5.88 11.11 -26.17
C LYS A 24 -4.38 11.28 -26.04
N GLU A 25 -3.91 12.52 -26.06
CA GLU A 25 -2.61 12.87 -25.51
C GLU A 25 -2.62 12.37 -24.06
N VAL A 26 -1.88 11.31 -23.82
CA VAL A 26 -1.51 10.90 -22.47
C VAL A 26 -0.60 12.02 -22.00
N GLU A 27 -1.13 12.94 -21.21
CA GLU A 27 -0.31 13.86 -20.43
C GLU A 27 0.62 13.00 -19.57
N VAL A 28 1.85 12.82 -20.05
CA VAL A 28 2.94 12.27 -19.25
C VAL A 28 3.21 13.34 -18.21
N LYS A 29 2.65 13.15 -17.01
CA LYS A 29 3.05 13.95 -15.85
C LYS A 29 4.56 13.82 -15.75
N PRO A 30 5.30 14.94 -15.61
CA PRO A 30 6.73 14.86 -15.37
C PRO A 30 6.95 13.96 -14.15
N GLU A 31 7.86 13.00 -14.25
CA GLU A 31 8.29 12.20 -13.11
C GLU A 31 8.75 13.19 -12.03
N GLU A 32 7.94 13.38 -11.01
CA GLU A 32 8.37 14.12 -9.83
C GLU A 32 9.52 13.32 -9.22
N THR A 33 10.73 13.85 -9.36
CA THR A 33 11.90 13.23 -8.74
C THR A 33 11.67 13.17 -7.24
N LEU A 34 11.73 11.95 -6.70
CA LEU A 34 11.60 11.71 -5.26
C LEU A 34 12.60 12.59 -4.50
N LYS A 35 12.17 13.20 -3.42
CA LYS A 35 12.95 14.14 -2.64
C LYS A 35 13.17 13.64 -1.23
N GLU A 36 14.33 13.94 -0.69
CA GLU A 36 14.53 13.91 0.75
C GLU A 36 13.61 14.93 1.40
N GLN A 37 12.90 14.51 2.43
CA GLN A 37 11.96 15.38 3.13
C GLN A 37 11.67 14.87 4.54
N HIS A 38 11.21 15.79 5.36
CA HIS A 38 10.68 15.50 6.68
C HIS A 38 9.25 16.02 6.76
N LEU A 39 8.32 15.18 7.20
CA LEU A 39 6.91 15.52 7.32
C LEU A 39 6.43 15.23 8.72
N THR A 40 5.57 16.11 9.24
CA THR A 40 4.89 15.96 10.53
C THR A 40 3.39 15.85 10.28
N PHE A 41 2.75 14.88 10.90
CA PHE A 41 1.30 14.67 10.85
C PHE A 41 0.69 14.89 12.23
N ASN A 42 -0.43 15.61 12.28
CA ASN A 42 -1.09 15.92 13.54
C ASN A 42 -2.05 14.81 13.97
N GLU A 43 -2.29 14.72 15.27
CA GLU A 43 -3.30 13.83 15.85
C GLU A 43 -4.67 14.05 15.20
N GLY A 44 -5.33 12.96 14.80
CA GLY A 44 -6.66 12.99 14.17
C GLY A 44 -6.68 13.41 12.69
N GLN A 45 -5.53 13.67 12.08
CA GLN A 45 -5.46 14.01 10.66
C GLN A 45 -5.91 12.82 9.80
N MET A 46 -6.74 13.08 8.79
CA MET A 46 -7.18 12.12 7.77
C MET A 46 -6.47 12.36 6.43
N GLY A 47 -6.68 11.45 5.46
CA GLY A 47 -6.02 11.53 4.16
C GLY A 47 -4.57 11.01 4.19
N VAL A 48 -4.20 10.31 5.25
CA VAL A 48 -2.91 9.64 5.40
C VAL A 48 -3.09 8.17 5.05
N SER A 49 -2.33 7.66 4.09
CA SER A 49 -2.35 6.24 3.71
C SER A 49 -0.93 5.75 3.43
N TYR A 50 -0.71 4.45 3.55
CA TYR A 50 0.58 3.85 3.19
C TYR A 50 0.91 4.08 1.72
N GLU A 51 -0.09 4.06 0.84
CA GLU A 51 0.09 4.43 -0.56
C GLU A 51 0.71 5.82 -0.70
N ARG A 52 0.15 6.83 -0.05
CA ARG A 52 0.67 8.20 -0.08
C ARG A 52 2.06 8.34 0.54
N LEU A 53 2.35 7.56 1.59
CA LEU A 53 3.61 7.66 2.31
C LEU A 53 4.74 6.86 1.66
N PHE A 54 4.45 5.71 1.09
CA PHE A 54 5.49 4.75 0.73
C PHE A 54 5.52 4.35 -0.74
N ALA A 55 4.39 4.41 -1.49
CA ALA A 55 4.30 3.80 -2.82
C ALA A 55 5.43 4.25 -3.76
N ASP A 56 5.67 5.55 -3.85
CA ASP A 56 6.71 6.10 -4.74
C ASP A 56 8.13 5.70 -4.31
N TYR A 57 8.37 5.53 -3.01
CA TYR A 57 9.69 5.20 -2.45
C TYR A 57 10.02 3.70 -2.51
N ILE A 58 9.00 2.83 -2.56
CA ILE A 58 9.18 1.39 -2.69
C ILE A 58 9.08 0.92 -4.14
N LYS A 59 8.64 1.77 -5.05
CA LYS A 59 8.48 1.45 -6.47
C LYS A 59 9.80 0.96 -7.07
N GLY A 60 9.75 -0.21 -7.73
CA GLY A 60 10.91 -0.84 -8.35
C GLY A 60 11.89 -1.49 -7.38
N ALA A 61 11.67 -1.43 -6.06
CA ALA A 61 12.50 -2.13 -5.10
C ALA A 61 12.30 -3.66 -5.19
N LYS A 62 13.40 -4.40 -5.15
CA LYS A 62 13.43 -5.86 -5.10
C LYS A 62 13.77 -6.40 -3.70
N GLN A 63 14.35 -5.54 -2.87
CA GLN A 63 14.68 -5.87 -1.49
C GLN A 63 14.22 -4.72 -0.59
N ILE A 64 13.38 -5.06 0.39
CA ILE A 64 12.84 -4.11 1.36
C ILE A 64 13.09 -4.68 2.75
N THR A 65 13.74 -3.90 3.60
CA THR A 65 13.94 -4.25 5.01
C THR A 65 13.11 -3.32 5.88
N VAL A 66 12.23 -3.90 6.68
CA VAL A 66 11.43 -3.21 7.68
C VAL A 66 12.03 -3.49 9.06
N ILE A 67 12.42 -2.44 9.75
CA ILE A 67 12.94 -2.50 11.12
C ILE A 67 11.91 -1.86 12.02
N ASP A 68 11.21 -2.64 12.84
CA ASP A 68 10.24 -2.14 13.80
C ASP A 68 10.11 -3.09 14.99
N PRO A 69 10.61 -2.74 16.18
CA PRO A 69 10.61 -3.59 17.35
C PRO A 69 9.21 -3.86 17.93
N TYR A 70 8.19 -3.23 17.40
CA TYR A 70 6.83 -3.28 17.98
C TYR A 70 5.83 -4.11 17.13
N ILE A 71 6.25 -4.77 16.08
CA ILE A 71 5.37 -5.69 15.34
C ILE A 71 5.27 -7.02 16.12
N ARG A 72 4.47 -7.01 17.18
CA ARG A 72 4.38 -8.11 18.15
C ARG A 72 2.98 -8.74 18.18
N ASN A 73 1.94 -7.93 18.35
CA ASN A 73 0.56 -8.39 18.48
C ASN A 73 -0.19 -8.41 17.13
N VAL A 74 -1.42 -8.90 17.15
CA VAL A 74 -2.28 -9.05 15.96
C VAL A 74 -2.49 -7.71 15.24
N PHE A 75 -2.73 -6.60 15.96
CA PHE A 75 -2.98 -5.29 15.32
C PHE A 75 -1.76 -4.78 14.57
N GLN A 76 -0.59 -4.92 15.14
CA GLN A 76 0.67 -4.52 14.51
C GLN A 76 1.01 -5.42 13.32
N SER A 77 0.71 -6.72 13.44
CA SER A 77 0.83 -7.67 12.33
C SER A 77 -0.12 -7.34 11.18
N LEU A 78 -1.35 -6.85 11.48
CA LEU A 78 -2.29 -6.39 10.45
C LEU A 78 -1.79 -5.11 9.75
N ASN A 79 -1.24 -4.15 10.49
CA ASN A 79 -0.61 -2.97 9.88
C ASN A 79 0.55 -3.37 8.96
N PHE A 80 1.35 -4.34 9.37
CA PHE A 80 2.42 -4.88 8.54
C PHE A 80 1.88 -5.60 7.30
N MET A 81 0.78 -6.35 7.44
CA MET A 81 0.10 -6.99 6.30
C MET A 81 -0.41 -5.96 5.29
N GLU A 82 -1.02 -4.85 5.75
CA GLU A 82 -1.43 -3.74 4.88
C GLU A 82 -0.24 -3.10 4.12
N PHE A 83 0.94 -3.09 4.73
CA PHE A 83 2.16 -2.64 4.04
C PHE A 83 2.64 -3.66 2.98
N LEU A 84 2.52 -4.95 3.25
CA LEU A 84 2.82 -6.00 2.27
C LEU A 84 1.84 -5.98 1.09
N GLU A 85 0.56 -5.70 1.34
CA GLU A 85 -0.46 -5.48 0.30
C GLU A 85 -0.07 -4.28 -0.60
N LEU A 86 0.45 -3.21 -0.02
CA LEU A 86 0.95 -2.08 -0.81
C LEU A 86 2.13 -2.49 -1.71
N ILE A 87 3.05 -3.30 -1.21
CA ILE A 87 4.18 -3.82 -2.02
C ILE A 87 3.64 -4.66 -3.19
N GLU A 88 2.69 -5.54 -2.92
CA GLU A 88 2.06 -6.37 -3.95
C GLU A 88 1.41 -5.53 -5.05
N GLN A 89 0.68 -4.49 -4.69
CA GLN A 89 0.00 -3.59 -5.62
C GLN A 89 0.96 -2.72 -6.47
N ASN A 90 2.20 -2.53 -6.02
CA ASN A 90 3.17 -1.65 -6.66
C ASN A 90 4.35 -2.38 -7.32
N LYS A 91 4.48 -3.70 -7.17
CA LYS A 91 5.47 -4.50 -7.88
C LYS A 91 4.97 -4.85 -9.29
N GLU A 92 5.87 -5.16 -10.20
CA GLU A 92 5.51 -5.77 -11.48
C GLU A 92 5.05 -7.23 -11.28
N ASP A 93 4.08 -7.70 -12.06
CA ASP A 93 3.50 -9.05 -11.92
C ASP A 93 4.54 -10.18 -11.95
N SER A 94 5.58 -10.01 -12.77
CA SER A 94 6.68 -10.99 -12.92
C SER A 94 7.76 -10.92 -11.85
N ASP A 95 7.72 -9.91 -10.98
CA ASP A 95 8.77 -9.67 -10.01
C ASP A 95 8.57 -10.43 -8.71
N GLU A 96 9.65 -11.00 -8.20
CA GLU A 96 9.73 -11.45 -6.82
C GLU A 96 10.37 -10.35 -5.97
N VAL A 97 9.68 -9.92 -4.91
CA VAL A 97 10.19 -8.94 -3.95
C VAL A 97 10.56 -9.64 -2.64
N MET A 98 11.78 -9.42 -2.18
CA MET A 98 12.23 -9.91 -0.87
C MET A 98 11.91 -8.88 0.20
N VAL A 99 11.19 -9.29 1.24
CA VAL A 99 10.87 -8.45 2.40
C VAL A 99 11.42 -9.10 3.66
N GLU A 100 12.31 -8.41 4.34
CA GLU A 100 12.82 -8.80 5.65
C GLU A 100 12.20 -7.93 6.74
N LEU A 101 11.61 -8.54 7.76
CA LEU A 101 11.19 -7.87 8.98
C LEU A 101 12.20 -8.14 10.10
N VAL A 102 12.69 -7.07 10.71
CA VAL A 102 13.47 -7.13 11.95
C VAL A 102 12.63 -6.56 13.07
N THR A 103 12.27 -7.38 14.05
CA THR A 103 11.37 -6.99 15.15
C THR A 103 11.82 -7.61 16.46
N SER A 104 11.29 -7.14 17.59
CA SER A 104 11.53 -7.79 18.87
C SER A 104 10.51 -8.91 19.11
N ILE A 105 10.90 -9.87 19.95
CA ILE A 105 9.98 -10.94 20.37
C ILE A 105 8.87 -10.40 21.27
N ASP A 106 7.67 -10.95 21.15
CA ASP A 106 6.61 -10.71 22.12
C ASP A 106 6.84 -11.55 23.36
N GLU A 107 7.20 -10.90 24.45
CA GLU A 107 7.49 -11.57 25.74
C GLU A 107 6.26 -12.25 26.36
N TYR A 108 5.06 -11.81 26.00
CA TYR A 108 3.81 -12.33 26.56
C TYR A 108 3.21 -13.46 25.71
N ASN A 109 3.28 -13.36 24.40
CA ASN A 109 2.68 -14.31 23.47
C ASN A 109 3.59 -14.62 22.26
N PRO A 110 4.80 -15.15 22.47
CA PRO A 110 5.75 -15.41 21.37
C PRO A 110 5.20 -16.41 20.34
N ALA A 111 4.49 -17.44 20.77
CA ALA A 111 3.90 -18.43 19.88
C ALA A 111 2.86 -17.80 18.94
N GLN A 112 2.02 -16.89 19.42
CA GLN A 112 1.03 -16.20 18.60
C GLN A 112 1.71 -15.28 17.57
N GLN A 113 2.81 -14.62 17.94
CA GLN A 113 3.58 -13.80 17.01
C GLN A 113 4.18 -14.65 15.88
N GLU A 114 4.77 -15.80 16.22
CA GLU A 114 5.31 -16.74 15.23
C GLU A 114 4.22 -17.32 14.31
N ASP A 115 3.06 -17.68 14.85
CA ASP A 115 1.91 -18.16 14.08
C ASP A 115 1.39 -17.09 13.10
N ASN A 116 1.33 -15.83 13.54
CA ASN A 116 0.96 -14.69 12.68
C ASN A 116 1.96 -14.57 11.52
N PHE A 117 3.26 -14.61 11.80
CA PHE A 117 4.29 -14.49 10.75
C PHE A 117 4.33 -15.70 9.81
N ALA A 118 4.07 -16.90 10.30
CA ALA A 118 3.94 -18.08 9.46
C ALA A 118 2.76 -17.97 8.49
N THR A 119 1.62 -17.44 8.96
CA THR A 119 0.43 -17.18 8.15
C THR A 119 0.71 -16.10 7.10
N ILE A 120 1.33 -14.98 7.48
CA ILE A 120 1.75 -13.91 6.58
C ILE A 120 2.70 -14.46 5.50
N LYS A 121 3.70 -15.25 5.91
CA LYS A 121 4.66 -15.86 4.98
C LYS A 121 4.00 -16.73 3.91
N THR A 122 3.01 -17.51 4.30
CA THR A 122 2.24 -18.35 3.38
C THR A 122 1.44 -17.50 2.39
N SER A 123 0.80 -16.43 2.85
CA SER A 123 0.04 -15.50 2.02
C SER A 123 0.95 -14.75 1.04
N CYS A 124 2.10 -14.28 1.50
CA CYS A 124 3.09 -13.57 0.69
C CYS A 124 3.64 -14.41 -0.47
N PHE A 125 3.89 -15.70 -0.21
CA PHE A 125 4.42 -16.60 -1.23
C PHE A 125 3.53 -16.69 -2.47
N ALA A 126 2.20 -16.71 -2.30
CA ALA A 126 1.24 -16.74 -3.39
C ALA A 126 1.24 -15.44 -4.23
N MET A 127 1.75 -14.33 -3.66
CA MET A 127 1.75 -13.00 -4.27
C MET A 127 3.14 -12.58 -4.80
N GLY A 128 4.10 -13.52 -4.88
CA GLY A 128 5.46 -13.21 -5.33
C GLY A 128 6.26 -12.36 -4.34
N ILE A 129 5.93 -12.41 -3.06
CA ILE A 129 6.68 -11.76 -1.99
C ILE A 129 7.38 -12.82 -1.14
N LYS A 130 8.69 -12.79 -1.11
CA LYS A 130 9.50 -13.65 -0.26
C LYS A 130 9.70 -13.00 1.10
N PHE A 131 8.78 -13.27 2.03
CA PHE A 131 8.85 -12.75 3.37
C PHE A 131 9.75 -13.58 4.27
N THR A 132 10.65 -12.89 4.99
CA THR A 132 11.50 -13.45 6.06
C THR A 132 11.45 -12.53 7.28
N TYR A 133 11.71 -13.07 8.46
CA TYR A 133 11.82 -12.28 9.67
C TYR A 133 12.92 -12.79 10.58
N ARG A 134 13.41 -11.91 11.44
CA ARG A 134 14.30 -12.24 12.54
C ARG A 134 13.99 -11.39 13.76
N PHE A 135 14.26 -11.94 14.92
CA PHE A 135 14.11 -11.22 16.19
C PHE A 135 15.43 -10.53 16.57
N ASP A 136 15.32 -9.29 17.03
CA ASP A 136 16.43 -8.48 17.52
C ASP A 136 15.89 -7.50 18.56
N ASP A 137 16.28 -7.67 19.82
CA ASP A 137 15.81 -6.83 20.92
C ASP A 137 16.67 -5.57 21.13
N THR A 138 17.68 -5.36 20.28
CA THR A 138 18.61 -4.22 20.35
C THR A 138 18.25 -3.08 19.38
N ILE A 139 17.12 -3.15 18.71
CA ILE A 139 16.71 -2.18 17.68
C ILE A 139 16.49 -0.80 18.30
N PRO A 140 17.25 0.24 17.87
CA PRO A 140 17.13 1.58 18.46
C PRO A 140 16.06 2.45 17.80
N ALA A 141 15.65 2.16 16.56
CA ALA A 141 14.79 3.03 15.76
C ALA A 141 13.98 2.23 14.75
N ARG A 142 12.92 2.83 14.22
CA ARG A 142 12.05 2.24 13.20
C ARG A 142 12.38 2.82 11.84
N SER A 143 12.53 1.96 10.85
CA SER A 143 12.80 2.37 9.48
C SER A 143 12.40 1.33 8.45
N ILE A 144 12.17 1.80 7.22
CA ILE A 144 12.02 0.99 6.03
C ILE A 144 13.17 1.38 5.10
N THR A 145 13.93 0.40 4.62
CA THR A 145 15.02 0.61 3.65
C THR A 145 14.77 -0.20 2.40
N THR A 146 15.14 0.35 1.26
CA THR A 146 14.99 -0.28 -0.05
C THR A 146 16.34 -0.39 -0.77
N ASP A 147 16.51 -1.40 -1.62
CA ASP A 147 17.68 -1.54 -2.48
C ASP A 147 17.75 -0.47 -3.58
N THR A 148 16.70 0.31 -3.77
CA THR A 148 16.72 1.52 -4.59
C THR A 148 17.39 2.70 -3.87
N GLY A 149 17.90 2.50 -2.66
CA GLY A 149 18.67 3.48 -1.88
C GLY A 149 17.83 4.44 -1.04
N TRP A 150 16.57 4.14 -0.75
CA TRP A 150 15.76 4.96 0.14
C TRP A 150 15.72 4.39 1.56
N LYS A 151 15.86 5.29 2.54
CA LYS A 151 15.58 5.01 3.94
C LYS A 151 14.47 5.92 4.42
N ILE A 152 13.42 5.33 4.95
CA ILE A 152 12.26 6.01 5.52
C ILE A 152 12.26 5.74 7.02
N SER A 153 12.42 6.76 7.82
CA SER A 153 12.42 6.67 9.29
C SER A 153 11.10 7.19 9.83
N LEU A 154 10.49 6.43 10.75
CA LEU A 154 9.22 6.76 11.38
C LEU A 154 9.36 6.64 12.90
N ASP A 155 8.87 7.61 13.64
CA ASP A 155 8.86 7.55 15.11
C ASP A 155 7.86 6.53 15.66
N ARG A 156 6.81 6.19 14.88
CA ARG A 156 5.78 5.20 15.22
C ARG A 156 5.84 3.91 14.40
N GLY A 157 6.76 3.79 13.46
CA GLY A 157 6.77 2.66 12.52
C GLY A 157 5.48 2.62 11.68
N LEU A 158 4.91 1.43 11.51
CA LEU A 158 3.65 1.26 10.77
C LEU A 158 2.39 1.49 11.63
N ASP A 159 2.52 1.68 12.96
CA ASP A 159 1.38 1.90 13.86
C ASP A 159 0.98 3.38 13.93
N ILE A 160 0.66 3.95 12.76
CA ILE A 160 0.34 5.38 12.63
C ILE A 160 -1.14 5.71 12.82
N TYR A 161 -2.05 4.72 12.84
CA TYR A 161 -3.48 4.97 12.95
C TYR A 161 -3.98 4.88 14.39
N GLN A 162 -5.02 5.66 14.69
CA GLN A 162 -5.72 5.53 15.96
C GLN A 162 -6.42 4.17 16.05
N THR A 163 -6.52 3.65 17.27
CA THR A 163 -7.21 2.39 17.52
C THR A 163 -8.70 2.56 17.25
N CYS A 164 -9.29 1.65 16.47
CA CYS A 164 -10.73 1.57 16.25
C CYS A 164 -11.37 0.51 17.17
N GLU A 165 -12.61 0.74 17.57
CA GLU A 165 -13.37 -0.25 18.32
C GLU A 165 -13.89 -1.34 17.39
N ARG A 166 -14.11 -2.55 17.95
CA ARG A 166 -14.60 -3.71 17.20
C ARG A 166 -15.89 -3.47 16.41
N LYS A 167 -16.78 -2.63 16.95
CA LYS A 167 -18.03 -2.22 16.29
C LYS A 167 -17.82 -1.43 15.01
N ASP A 168 -16.65 -0.82 14.87
CA ASP A 168 -16.33 0.06 13.74
C ASP A 168 -15.73 -0.69 12.53
N PHE A 169 -15.50 -2.01 12.65
CA PHE A 169 -14.89 -2.81 11.56
C PHE A 169 -15.70 -2.82 10.25
N PHE A 170 -16.98 -2.46 10.30
CA PHE A 170 -17.84 -2.36 9.14
C PHE A 170 -17.96 -0.91 8.57
N ALA A 171 -17.32 0.05 9.21
CA ALA A 171 -17.31 1.42 8.73
C ALA A 171 -16.20 1.64 7.69
N PHE A 172 -16.48 2.44 6.66
CA PHE A 172 -15.45 2.82 5.69
C PHE A 172 -14.27 3.57 6.33
N THR A 173 -14.52 4.29 7.42
CA THR A 173 -13.50 5.00 8.20
C THR A 173 -12.46 4.08 8.83
N THR A 174 -12.74 2.81 8.97
CA THR A 174 -11.79 1.82 9.50
C THR A 174 -11.19 0.93 8.42
N ARG A 175 -11.90 0.76 7.30
CA ARG A 175 -11.45 -0.11 6.21
C ARG A 175 -10.55 0.57 5.20
N LEU A 176 -10.77 1.85 4.93
CA LEU A 176 -9.99 2.61 3.96
C LEU A 176 -9.05 3.57 4.71
N GLN A 177 -7.75 3.35 4.58
CA GLN A 177 -6.71 4.11 5.30
C GLN A 177 -6.88 5.62 5.19
N LYS A 178 -7.27 6.14 4.01
CA LYS A 178 -7.48 7.58 3.80
C LYS A 178 -8.56 8.21 4.71
N TYR A 179 -9.42 7.41 5.30
CA TYR A 179 -10.46 7.87 6.23
C TYR A 179 -10.13 7.54 7.69
N ARG A 180 -9.04 6.82 7.97
CA ARG A 180 -8.60 6.55 9.33
C ARG A 180 -7.92 7.80 9.89
N PRO A 181 -8.31 8.28 11.08
CA PRO A 181 -7.57 9.33 11.75
C PRO A 181 -6.21 8.78 12.18
N CYS A 182 -5.14 9.53 11.91
CA CYS A 182 -3.82 9.13 12.37
C CYS A 182 -3.53 9.61 13.80
N LYS A 183 -2.57 8.97 14.45
CA LYS A 183 -1.86 9.49 15.62
C LYS A 183 -0.93 10.61 15.16
N GLN A 184 -0.46 11.45 16.06
CA GLN A 184 0.64 12.35 15.74
C GLN A 184 1.90 11.51 15.47
N PHE A 185 2.58 11.79 14.35
CA PHE A 185 3.85 11.13 14.00
C PHE A 185 4.70 11.97 13.07
N GLU A 186 5.97 11.59 12.97
CA GLU A 186 6.95 12.18 12.08
C GLU A 186 7.54 11.11 11.15
N ILE A 187 7.81 11.50 9.90
CA ILE A 187 8.41 10.65 8.89
C ILE A 187 9.50 11.40 8.13
N THR A 188 10.64 10.76 7.95
CA THR A 188 11.79 11.33 7.25
C THR A 188 12.24 10.40 6.15
N TYR A 189 12.42 10.94 4.94
CA TYR A 189 12.90 10.23 3.77
C TYR A 189 14.31 10.70 3.44
N ILE A 190 15.24 9.77 3.35
CA ILE A 190 16.65 10.04 3.08
C ILE A 190 17.11 9.12 1.96
N LYS A 191 17.82 9.69 0.98
CA LYS A 191 18.53 8.92 -0.03
C LYS A 191 19.85 8.45 0.57
N GLN A 192 20.09 7.14 0.50
CA GLN A 192 21.36 6.53 0.90
C GLN A 192 22.23 6.33 -0.34
N ASP A 193 23.50 6.60 -0.22
CA ASP A 193 24.52 6.41 -1.28
C ASP A 193 24.81 4.91 -1.51
#